data_0543f6bb74e3ae6a393b2edb48bca937
#
_entry.id   0543f6bb74e3ae6a393b2edb48bca937
#
_cell.length_a   1.000
_cell.length_b   1.000
_cell.length_c   1.000
_cell.angle_alpha   90.00
_cell.angle_beta   90.00
_cell.angle_gamma   90.00
#
_symmetry.space_group_name_H-M   'P 1'
#
loop_
_entity.id
_entity.type
_entity.pdbx_description
1 polymer ?
#
loop_
_entity_poly.entity_id
_entity_poly.type
_entity_poly.pdbx_seq_one_letter_code
_entity_poly.pdbx_strand_id
1 'polypeptide(L)'
;SALMDPLYRGKTVIAFEGKNDAHTWPKLIAKHRATIFIGVPTIYRQILQKTEYTAADVPTLRHCMSAGEHLSDEVFEQWRTRFGREIYEAVGMSEFSYYLSQSKFRPIRPGSAGFPQPGHDIKLLNPDTLKEVPPGEEGMISIPVTDPGLFLEYWQLPEETAKLRHDGWFFTGDYARYDADGYIWFLGRKDDIIKSFGYRVSPYEVERVLKSHPAVADCACIGEDAGADRLLVVAYVIPQPGASVTADELVAFGREHLASYKAPKAVYLATDFPRTKNGKILRRSITPQIASARST
;
A
#
# COMPACT_ATOMS: atom_id res chain seq x y z
N SER A 1 12.24 -0.59 -12.15
CA SER A 1 13.49 -0.68 -11.36
C SER A 1 13.95 -2.12 -11.15
N ALA A 2 13.09 -3.09 -10.85
CA ALA A 2 13.53 -4.49 -10.64
C ALA A 2 14.32 -5.11 -11.81
N LEU A 3 14.15 -4.62 -13.02
CA LEU A 3 14.90 -5.04 -14.21
C LEU A 3 16.04 -4.08 -14.51
N MET A 4 15.76 -2.78 -14.60
CA MET A 4 16.71 -1.80 -15.12
C MET A 4 17.88 -1.51 -14.16
N ASP A 5 17.60 -1.36 -12.87
CA ASP A 5 18.64 -1.00 -11.89
C ASP A 5 19.72 -2.07 -11.74
N PRO A 6 19.39 -3.37 -11.64
CA PRO A 6 20.42 -4.40 -11.62
C PRO A 6 21.21 -4.46 -12.92
N LEU A 7 20.56 -4.36 -14.09
CA LEU A 7 21.24 -4.39 -15.39
C LEU A 7 22.17 -3.19 -15.56
N TYR A 8 21.74 -1.99 -15.19
CA TYR A 8 22.60 -0.81 -15.20
C TYR A 8 23.87 -0.98 -14.32
N ARG A 9 23.73 -1.72 -13.22
CA ARG A 9 24.84 -2.04 -12.30
C ARG A 9 25.63 -3.29 -12.72
N GLY A 10 25.41 -3.85 -13.91
CA GLY A 10 26.07 -5.06 -14.39
C GLY A 10 25.74 -6.30 -13.55
N LYS A 11 24.52 -6.37 -12.99
CA LYS A 11 24.09 -7.51 -12.17
C LYS A 11 23.12 -8.40 -12.93
N THR A 12 23.03 -9.65 -12.53
CA THR A 12 22.11 -10.63 -13.11
C THR A 12 20.70 -10.41 -12.60
N VAL A 13 19.74 -10.47 -13.50
CA VAL A 13 18.31 -10.47 -13.18
C VAL A 13 17.73 -11.83 -13.54
N ILE A 14 16.93 -12.39 -12.63
CA ILE A 14 16.16 -13.60 -12.87
C ILE A 14 14.74 -13.16 -13.20
N ALA A 15 14.37 -13.25 -14.47
CA ALA A 15 13.02 -13.06 -14.94
C ALA A 15 12.35 -14.43 -15.10
N PHE A 16 11.16 -14.58 -14.55
CA PHE A 16 10.40 -15.82 -14.61
C PHE A 16 9.09 -15.60 -15.37
N GLU A 17 8.91 -16.40 -16.41
CA GLU A 17 7.67 -16.46 -17.19
C GLU A 17 6.97 -17.80 -16.88
N GLY A 18 6.01 -17.75 -15.97
CA GLY A 18 5.27 -18.94 -15.57
C GLY A 18 4.19 -18.63 -14.56
N LYS A 19 3.51 -19.68 -14.10
CA LYS A 19 2.46 -19.53 -13.10
C LYS A 19 3.07 -19.06 -11.77
N ASN A 20 2.55 -17.94 -11.28
CA ASN A 20 2.92 -17.41 -9.99
C ASN A 20 2.26 -18.25 -8.89
N ASP A 21 3.02 -19.06 -8.17
CA ASP A 21 2.59 -19.78 -6.99
C ASP A 21 3.61 -19.66 -5.83
N ALA A 22 3.16 -20.03 -4.63
CA ALA A 22 3.94 -19.87 -3.42
C ALA A 22 5.26 -20.65 -3.41
N HIS A 23 5.33 -21.80 -4.08
CA HIS A 23 6.53 -22.66 -4.12
C HIS A 23 7.55 -22.22 -5.18
N THR A 24 7.11 -21.49 -6.18
CA THR A 24 7.96 -21.07 -7.30
C THR A 24 9.11 -20.18 -6.84
N TRP A 25 8.82 -19.16 -6.03
CA TRP A 25 9.82 -18.15 -5.66
C TRP A 25 10.94 -18.67 -4.78
N PRO A 26 10.68 -19.40 -3.69
CA PRO A 26 11.77 -19.99 -2.89
C PRO A 26 12.66 -20.95 -3.70
N LYS A 27 12.06 -21.75 -4.60
CA LYS A 27 12.81 -22.65 -5.49
C LYS A 27 13.72 -21.89 -6.46
N LEU A 28 13.23 -20.79 -7.06
CA LEU A 28 14.03 -19.96 -7.95
C LEU A 28 15.16 -19.25 -7.20
N ILE A 29 14.89 -18.72 -6.01
CA ILE A 29 15.89 -18.10 -5.14
C ILE A 29 17.00 -19.09 -4.83
N ALA A 30 16.65 -20.29 -4.39
CA ALA A 30 17.62 -21.36 -4.08
C ALA A 30 18.40 -21.79 -5.32
N LYS A 31 17.71 -22.14 -6.42
CA LYS A 31 18.30 -22.62 -7.68
C LYS A 31 19.30 -21.65 -8.26
N HIS A 32 18.96 -20.38 -8.31
CA HIS A 32 19.80 -19.34 -8.92
C HIS A 32 20.66 -18.58 -7.91
N ARG A 33 20.61 -18.98 -6.63
CA ARG A 33 21.37 -18.34 -5.55
C ARG A 33 21.09 -16.83 -5.50
N ALA A 34 19.83 -16.44 -5.69
CA ALA A 34 19.46 -15.04 -5.69
C ALA A 34 19.73 -14.40 -4.32
N THR A 35 20.19 -13.16 -4.35
CA THR A 35 20.58 -12.42 -3.14
C THR A 35 19.56 -11.35 -2.76
N ILE A 36 18.72 -10.96 -3.71
CA ILE A 36 17.67 -9.96 -3.54
C ILE A 36 16.35 -10.54 -4.07
N PHE A 37 15.29 -10.37 -3.33
CA PHE A 37 13.94 -10.71 -3.74
C PHE A 37 13.05 -9.48 -3.70
N ILE A 38 12.38 -9.18 -4.81
CA ILE A 38 11.42 -8.08 -4.92
C ILE A 38 10.08 -8.70 -5.28
N GLY A 39 9.09 -8.51 -4.42
CA GLY A 39 7.77 -9.07 -4.59
C GLY A 39 6.68 -8.17 -4.02
N VAL A 40 5.44 -8.38 -4.47
CA VAL A 40 4.29 -7.72 -3.84
C VAL A 40 3.96 -8.40 -2.50
N PRO A 41 3.32 -7.73 -1.52
CA PRO A 41 2.96 -8.32 -0.23
C PRO A 41 2.19 -9.63 -0.34
N THR A 42 1.32 -9.74 -1.32
CA THR A 42 0.55 -10.97 -1.60
C THR A 42 1.45 -12.20 -1.83
N ILE A 43 2.60 -12.05 -2.49
CA ILE A 43 3.54 -13.15 -2.71
C ILE A 43 4.19 -13.59 -1.40
N TYR A 44 4.65 -12.65 -0.58
CA TYR A 44 5.21 -12.94 0.75
C TYR A 44 4.20 -13.68 1.62
N ARG A 45 2.96 -13.21 1.66
CA ARG A 45 1.86 -13.88 2.39
C ARG A 45 1.62 -15.30 1.89
N GLN A 46 1.56 -15.51 0.58
CA GLN A 46 1.36 -16.84 0.01
C GLN A 46 2.49 -17.81 0.37
N ILE A 47 3.75 -17.36 0.33
CA ILE A 47 4.89 -18.18 0.75
C ILE A 47 4.74 -18.57 2.22
N LEU A 48 4.41 -17.62 3.09
CA LEU A 48 4.21 -17.87 4.52
C LEU A 48 3.07 -18.85 4.82
N GLN A 49 1.95 -18.71 4.12
CA GLN A 49 0.73 -19.49 4.39
C GLN A 49 0.72 -20.89 3.73
N LYS A 50 1.38 -21.03 2.58
CA LYS A 50 1.24 -22.24 1.73
C LYS A 50 2.50 -23.07 1.63
N THR A 51 3.58 -22.68 2.31
CA THR A 51 4.87 -23.38 2.24
C THR A 51 5.54 -23.43 3.60
N GLU A 52 6.48 -24.39 3.75
CA GLU A 52 7.31 -24.54 4.94
C GLU A 52 8.76 -24.05 4.73
N TYR A 53 9.06 -23.34 3.63
CA TYR A 53 10.40 -22.83 3.38
C TYR A 53 10.84 -21.85 4.48
N THR A 54 12.15 -21.92 4.79
CA THR A 54 12.80 -21.13 5.84
C THR A 54 14.07 -20.44 5.29
N ALA A 55 14.77 -19.72 6.15
CA ALA A 55 16.07 -19.13 5.81
C ALA A 55 17.09 -20.18 5.32
N ALA A 56 17.02 -21.41 5.82
CA ALA A 56 17.93 -22.49 5.42
C ALA A 56 17.77 -22.91 3.95
N ASP A 57 16.56 -22.79 3.41
CA ASP A 57 16.27 -23.14 2.01
C ASP A 57 16.74 -22.06 1.03
N VAL A 58 16.91 -20.84 1.50
CA VAL A 58 17.31 -19.67 0.68
C VAL A 58 18.53 -18.94 1.29
N PRO A 59 19.66 -19.62 1.54
CA PRO A 59 20.76 -19.11 2.34
C PRO A 59 21.46 -17.88 1.73
N THR A 60 21.33 -17.68 0.43
CA THR A 60 21.93 -16.53 -0.28
C THR A 60 21.05 -15.27 -0.24
N LEU A 61 19.77 -15.40 0.12
CA LEU A 61 18.85 -14.28 0.22
C LEU A 61 19.26 -13.35 1.37
N ARG A 62 19.55 -12.09 1.07
CA ARG A 62 20.03 -11.10 2.05
C ARG A 62 19.22 -9.81 2.09
N HIS A 63 18.36 -9.58 1.10
CA HIS A 63 17.58 -8.37 0.99
C HIS A 63 16.22 -8.65 0.36
N CYS A 64 15.16 -8.19 0.99
CA CYS A 64 13.80 -8.32 0.51
C CYS A 64 13.15 -6.95 0.38
N MET A 65 12.47 -6.71 -0.73
CA MET A 65 11.71 -5.48 -0.97
C MET A 65 10.27 -5.81 -1.31
N SER A 66 9.37 -4.96 -0.88
CA SER A 66 7.95 -5.05 -1.21
C SER A 66 7.42 -3.72 -1.71
N ALA A 67 6.59 -3.75 -2.75
CA ALA A 67 5.95 -2.57 -3.30
C ALA A 67 4.65 -2.91 -4.03
N GLY A 68 3.86 -1.89 -4.33
CA GLY A 68 2.62 -2.00 -5.12
C GLY A 68 1.36 -2.19 -4.29
N GLU A 69 1.48 -2.71 -3.09
CA GLU A 69 0.42 -2.85 -2.09
C GLU A 69 1.00 -2.52 -0.71
N HIS A 70 0.14 -2.30 0.27
CA HIS A 70 0.57 -2.13 1.65
C HIS A 70 1.00 -3.47 2.24
N LEU A 71 2.19 -3.50 2.84
CA LEU A 71 2.71 -4.64 3.59
C LEU A 71 2.10 -4.63 5.01
N SER A 72 1.35 -5.66 5.37
CA SER A 72 0.81 -5.76 6.74
C SER A 72 1.92 -6.06 7.75
N ASP A 73 1.76 -5.52 8.96
CA ASP A 73 2.69 -5.74 10.07
C ASP A 73 2.83 -7.25 10.36
N GLU A 74 1.73 -8.01 10.23
CA GLU A 74 1.74 -9.46 10.42
C GLU A 74 2.65 -10.18 9.42
N VAL A 75 2.52 -9.87 8.12
CA VAL A 75 3.38 -10.48 7.07
C VAL A 75 4.84 -10.10 7.28
N PHE A 76 5.11 -8.86 7.66
CA PHE A 76 6.46 -8.38 7.97
C PHE A 76 7.08 -9.17 9.13
N GLU A 77 6.36 -9.32 10.27
CA GLU A 77 6.86 -10.01 11.45
C GLU A 77 7.00 -11.53 11.23
N GLN A 78 6.04 -12.17 10.58
CA GLN A 78 6.12 -13.58 10.24
C GLN A 78 7.30 -13.86 9.30
N TRP A 79 7.54 -13.01 8.31
CA TRP A 79 8.68 -13.14 7.40
C TRP A 79 10.00 -12.97 8.13
N ARG A 80 10.11 -11.94 8.96
CA ARG A 80 11.29 -11.68 9.78
C ARG A 80 11.63 -12.87 10.69
N THR A 81 10.62 -13.43 11.35
CA THR A 81 10.78 -14.59 12.23
C THR A 81 11.21 -15.83 11.47
N ARG A 82 10.59 -16.13 10.33
CA ARG A 82 10.78 -17.38 9.59
C ARG A 82 12.01 -17.37 8.68
N PHE A 83 12.31 -16.23 8.06
CA PHE A 83 13.42 -16.08 7.12
C PHE A 83 14.62 -15.32 7.69
N GLY A 84 14.53 -14.73 8.88
CA GLY A 84 15.60 -13.94 9.49
C GLY A 84 15.98 -12.72 8.65
N ARG A 85 15.04 -12.17 7.87
CA ARG A 85 15.26 -11.03 6.97
C ARG A 85 14.08 -10.08 7.05
N GLU A 86 14.41 -8.80 6.98
CA GLU A 86 13.42 -7.73 6.93
C GLU A 86 12.93 -7.52 5.49
N ILE A 87 11.69 -7.07 5.35
CA ILE A 87 11.12 -6.62 4.09
C ILE A 87 11.11 -5.09 4.09
N TYR A 88 11.80 -4.48 3.15
CA TYR A 88 11.82 -3.02 2.98
C TYR A 88 10.68 -2.61 2.06
N GLU A 89 9.74 -1.87 2.61
CA GLU A 89 8.61 -1.36 1.83
C GLU A 89 9.05 -0.17 0.97
N ALA A 90 8.54 -0.12 -0.26
CA ALA A 90 8.79 0.95 -1.19
C ALA A 90 7.49 1.41 -1.86
N VAL A 91 7.37 2.70 -2.07
CA VAL A 91 6.27 3.33 -2.81
C VAL A 91 6.83 3.90 -4.11
N GLY A 92 6.10 3.65 -5.17
CA GLY A 92 6.46 4.12 -6.49
C GLY A 92 5.29 4.07 -7.45
N MET A 93 5.50 4.65 -8.62
CA MET A 93 4.54 4.70 -9.71
C MET A 93 5.25 4.58 -11.05
N SER A 94 4.53 4.30 -12.12
CA SER A 94 5.11 4.16 -13.46
C SER A 94 5.76 5.46 -13.94
N GLU A 95 5.23 6.58 -13.50
CA GLU A 95 5.66 7.94 -13.86
C GLU A 95 6.99 8.35 -13.20
N PHE A 96 7.38 7.67 -12.10
CA PHE A 96 8.56 8.09 -11.33
C PHE A 96 9.33 6.93 -10.66
N SER A 97 9.06 5.68 -11.01
CA SER A 97 9.69 4.50 -10.39
C SER A 97 9.47 4.44 -8.87
N TYR A 98 10.43 3.93 -8.08
CA TYR A 98 10.40 3.97 -6.61
C TYR A 98 10.99 5.28 -6.11
N TYR A 99 10.21 6.08 -5.46
CA TYR A 99 10.62 7.40 -4.97
C TYR A 99 10.64 7.51 -3.45
N LEU A 100 9.93 6.61 -2.74
CA LEU A 100 10.01 6.45 -1.30
C LEU A 100 10.39 5.01 -0.98
N SER A 101 11.23 4.80 0.02
CA SER A 101 11.45 3.47 0.57
C SER A 101 11.99 3.50 2.00
N GLN A 102 11.76 2.40 2.69
CA GLN A 102 12.54 2.04 3.85
C GLN A 102 13.94 1.56 3.43
N SER A 103 14.90 1.64 4.32
CA SER A 103 16.29 1.25 4.03
C SER A 103 16.96 0.63 5.25
N LYS A 104 18.01 -0.15 5.01
CA LYS A 104 18.84 -0.74 6.08
C LYS A 104 19.63 0.29 6.91
N PHE A 105 19.65 1.54 6.50
CA PHE A 105 20.41 2.60 7.18
C PHE A 105 19.60 3.33 8.25
N ARG A 106 18.32 3.02 8.37
CA ARG A 106 17.40 3.58 9.36
C ARG A 106 16.52 2.49 9.94
N PRO A 107 16.02 2.62 11.17
CA PRO A 107 15.06 1.68 11.73
C PRO A 107 13.84 1.53 10.82
N ILE A 108 13.38 0.30 10.62
CA ILE A 108 12.14 0.07 9.90
C ILE A 108 10.97 0.43 10.81
N ARG A 109 10.02 1.19 10.26
CA ARG A 109 8.71 1.41 10.88
C ARG A 109 7.65 0.73 10.04
N PRO A 110 7.13 -0.42 10.45
CA PRO A 110 6.09 -1.14 9.71
C PRO A 110 4.92 -0.21 9.38
N GLY A 111 4.44 -0.27 8.14
CA GLY A 111 3.37 0.60 7.62
C GLY A 111 3.80 2.00 7.17
N SER A 112 5.06 2.41 7.39
CA SER A 112 5.61 3.63 6.80
C SER A 112 6.18 3.37 5.41
N ALA A 113 6.02 4.32 4.50
CA ALA A 113 6.69 4.32 3.19
C ALA A 113 8.20 4.64 3.29
N GLY A 114 8.71 4.93 4.49
CA GLY A 114 10.10 5.31 4.72
C GLY A 114 10.39 6.76 4.37
N PHE A 115 11.40 6.98 3.55
CA PHE A 115 11.95 8.30 3.20
C PHE A 115 12.06 8.47 1.68
N PRO A 116 12.19 9.72 1.20
CA PRO A 116 12.60 9.96 -0.18
C PRO A 116 13.89 9.22 -0.52
N GLN A 117 13.93 8.64 -1.71
CA GLN A 117 15.15 8.05 -2.24
C GLN A 117 16.23 9.12 -2.41
N PRO A 118 17.49 8.82 -2.12
CA PRO A 118 18.58 9.78 -2.28
C PRO A 118 18.64 10.37 -3.69
N GLY A 119 18.73 11.68 -3.77
CA GLY A 119 18.79 12.42 -5.04
C GLY A 119 17.45 12.98 -5.52
N HIS A 120 16.34 12.65 -4.85
CA HIS A 120 15.02 13.18 -5.14
C HIS A 120 14.57 14.20 -4.08
N ASP A 121 14.00 15.31 -4.53
CA ASP A 121 13.40 16.36 -3.65
C ASP A 121 11.88 16.15 -3.59
N ILE A 122 11.47 15.15 -2.80
CA ILE A 122 10.05 14.82 -2.60
C ILE A 122 9.49 15.68 -1.48
N LYS A 123 8.37 16.34 -1.74
CA LYS A 123 7.66 17.15 -0.73
C LYS A 123 6.21 16.75 -0.60
N LEU A 124 5.64 17.01 0.57
CA LEU A 124 4.21 16.94 0.80
C LEU A 124 3.65 18.35 0.71
N LEU A 125 2.94 18.65 -0.36
CA LEU A 125 2.37 19.97 -0.61
C LEU A 125 0.86 19.96 -0.42
N ASN A 126 0.35 21.08 0.10
CA ASN A 126 -1.06 21.37 -0.02
C ASN A 126 -1.37 21.74 -1.49
N PRO A 127 -2.23 21.00 -2.20
CA PRO A 127 -2.44 21.20 -3.63
C PRO A 127 -3.11 22.54 -4.00
N ASP A 128 -3.77 23.18 -3.02
CA ASP A 128 -4.46 24.46 -3.26
C ASP A 128 -3.54 25.67 -3.03
N THR A 129 -2.62 25.57 -2.06
CA THR A 129 -1.72 26.66 -1.68
C THR A 129 -0.29 26.48 -2.18
N LEU A 130 0.07 25.28 -2.67
CA LEU A 130 1.40 24.86 -3.11
C LEU A 130 2.49 24.97 -2.04
N LYS A 131 2.08 25.11 -0.77
CA LYS A 131 3.00 25.17 0.36
C LYS A 131 3.21 23.79 0.94
N GLU A 132 4.42 23.55 1.41
CA GLU A 132 4.76 22.34 2.15
C GLU A 132 3.96 22.28 3.47
N VAL A 133 3.41 21.10 3.77
CA VAL A 133 2.64 20.90 4.99
C VAL A 133 3.58 20.57 6.16
N PRO A 134 3.25 21.03 7.38
CA PRO A 134 4.03 20.68 8.56
C PRO A 134 3.87 19.20 8.94
N PRO A 135 4.78 18.64 9.76
CA PRO A 135 4.64 17.30 10.30
C PRO A 135 3.28 17.06 10.96
N GLY A 136 2.68 15.90 10.67
CA GLY A 136 1.36 15.51 11.16
C GLY A 136 0.21 15.91 10.25
N GLU A 137 0.37 16.89 9.37
CA GLU A 137 -0.64 17.29 8.41
C GLU A 137 -0.57 16.49 7.11
N GLU A 138 -1.69 16.41 6.41
CA GLU A 138 -1.83 15.69 5.15
C GLU A 138 -1.43 16.58 3.98
N GLY A 139 -0.53 16.08 3.15
CA GLY A 139 -0.14 16.71 1.90
C GLY A 139 -0.13 15.72 0.75
N MET A 140 -0.18 16.24 -0.46
CA MET A 140 -0.01 15.43 -1.66
C MET A 140 1.48 15.27 -1.96
N ILE A 141 1.91 14.05 -2.22
CA ILE A 141 3.29 13.77 -2.62
C ILE A 141 3.54 14.48 -3.95
N SER A 142 4.54 15.34 -3.94
CA SER A 142 4.87 16.21 -5.05
C SER A 142 6.35 16.12 -5.41
N ILE A 143 6.64 16.16 -6.69
CA ILE A 143 7.96 15.93 -7.27
C ILE A 143 8.29 17.12 -8.16
N PRO A 144 9.49 17.73 -8.08
CA PRO A 144 9.88 18.79 -9.01
C PRO A 144 9.82 18.30 -10.46
N VAL A 145 9.23 19.08 -11.36
CA VAL A 145 9.16 18.71 -12.79
C VAL A 145 10.54 18.62 -13.45
N THR A 146 11.58 19.12 -12.79
CA THR A 146 12.98 19.05 -13.22
C THR A 146 13.68 17.78 -12.77
N ASP A 147 13.03 16.94 -11.96
CA ASP A 147 13.65 15.69 -11.52
C ASP A 147 13.87 14.75 -12.71
N PRO A 148 15.12 14.25 -12.93
CA PRO A 148 15.45 13.45 -14.09
C PRO A 148 14.79 12.05 -14.08
N GLY A 149 14.28 11.60 -12.93
CA GLY A 149 13.54 10.34 -12.80
C GLY A 149 12.08 10.43 -13.20
N LEU A 150 11.56 11.66 -13.36
CA LEU A 150 10.16 11.87 -13.74
C LEU A 150 9.95 11.55 -15.23
N PHE A 151 8.83 10.88 -15.55
CA PHE A 151 8.46 10.60 -16.95
C PHE A 151 8.31 11.88 -17.77
N LEU A 152 8.49 11.76 -19.09
CA LEU A 152 8.36 12.92 -19.98
C LEU A 152 6.90 13.34 -20.13
N GLU A 153 6.05 12.41 -20.58
CA GLU A 153 4.61 12.66 -20.77
C GLU A 153 3.87 11.33 -20.98
N TYR A 154 2.56 11.35 -20.87
CA TYR A 154 1.71 10.27 -21.34
C TYR A 154 1.65 10.26 -22.85
N TRP A 155 1.85 9.09 -23.45
CA TRP A 155 1.87 8.92 -24.89
C TRP A 155 0.58 9.44 -25.54
N GLN A 156 0.71 10.41 -26.43
CA GLN A 156 -0.39 11.08 -27.14
C GLN A 156 -1.49 11.70 -26.23
N LEU A 157 -1.15 12.01 -24.97
CA LEU A 157 -2.06 12.61 -24.00
C LEU A 157 -1.41 13.80 -23.27
N PRO A 158 -0.98 14.86 -24.00
CA PRO A 158 -0.29 16.00 -23.41
C PRO A 158 -1.17 16.77 -22.40
N GLU A 159 -2.48 16.85 -22.66
CA GLU A 159 -3.40 17.53 -21.75
C GLU A 159 -3.55 16.80 -20.42
N GLU A 160 -3.57 15.46 -20.42
CA GLU A 160 -3.60 14.68 -19.19
C GLU A 160 -2.28 14.82 -18.40
N THR A 161 -1.17 14.92 -19.10
CA THR A 161 0.13 15.21 -18.49
C THR A 161 0.15 16.60 -17.84
N ALA A 162 -0.37 17.59 -18.53
CA ALA A 162 -0.42 18.97 -18.05
C ALA A 162 -1.27 19.12 -16.78
N LYS A 163 -2.37 18.38 -16.66
CA LYS A 163 -3.23 18.38 -15.46
C LYS A 163 -2.52 17.99 -14.17
N LEU A 164 -1.42 17.25 -14.26
CA LEU A 164 -0.65 16.79 -13.12
C LEU A 164 0.54 17.70 -12.78
N ARG A 165 0.78 18.73 -13.56
CA ARG A 165 1.91 19.65 -13.41
C ARG A 165 1.43 21.05 -13.10
N HIS A 166 1.80 21.58 -11.95
CA HIS A 166 1.43 22.93 -11.49
C HIS A 166 2.64 23.61 -10.84
N ASP A 167 2.97 24.82 -11.30
CA ASP A 167 4.00 25.70 -10.72
C ASP A 167 5.33 24.99 -10.39
N GLY A 168 5.82 24.20 -11.33
CA GLY A 168 7.10 23.50 -11.22
C GLY A 168 7.03 22.17 -10.47
N TRP A 169 5.84 21.71 -10.05
CA TRP A 169 5.62 20.45 -9.36
C TRP A 169 4.76 19.48 -10.16
N PHE A 170 5.12 18.21 -10.12
CA PHE A 170 4.27 17.09 -10.53
C PHE A 170 3.56 16.53 -9.31
N PHE A 171 2.24 16.45 -9.35
CA PHE A 171 1.38 15.93 -8.29
C PHE A 171 1.03 14.48 -8.56
N THR A 172 1.48 13.58 -7.68
CA THR A 172 1.30 12.13 -7.87
C THR A 172 -0.15 11.66 -7.73
N GLY A 173 -1.00 12.47 -7.08
CA GLY A 173 -2.33 12.07 -6.67
C GLY A 173 -2.36 11.21 -5.40
N ASP A 174 -1.21 10.97 -4.78
CA ASP A 174 -1.06 10.21 -3.55
C ASP A 174 -0.94 11.16 -2.35
N TYR A 175 -1.74 10.94 -1.32
CA TYR A 175 -1.67 11.68 -0.07
C TYR A 175 -0.81 10.95 0.96
N ALA A 176 -0.05 11.71 1.73
CA ALA A 176 0.80 11.22 2.79
C ALA A 176 0.91 12.25 3.92
N ARG A 177 1.53 11.88 5.01
CA ARG A 177 1.94 12.78 6.09
C ARG A 177 3.35 12.43 6.57
N TYR A 178 4.08 13.42 7.08
CA TYR A 178 5.31 13.19 7.84
C TYR A 178 4.98 12.88 9.31
N ASP A 179 5.76 12.02 9.93
CA ASP A 179 5.83 12.01 11.40
C ASP A 179 6.94 12.95 11.92
N ALA A 180 7.07 13.05 13.24
CA ALA A 180 8.07 13.92 13.88
C ALA A 180 9.52 13.56 13.53
N ASP A 181 9.79 12.32 13.12
CA ASP A 181 11.11 11.83 12.72
C ASP A 181 11.33 11.85 11.19
N GLY A 182 10.35 12.38 10.46
CA GLY A 182 10.39 12.54 9.01
C GLY A 182 10.06 11.28 8.21
N TYR A 183 9.52 10.22 8.86
CA TYR A 183 8.97 9.09 8.11
C TYR A 183 7.69 9.50 7.39
N ILE A 184 7.54 9.03 6.17
CA ILE A 184 6.36 9.31 5.34
C ILE A 184 5.37 8.15 5.51
N TRP A 185 4.13 8.50 5.84
CA TRP A 185 3.01 7.58 6.01
C TRP A 185 2.03 7.79 4.87
N PHE A 186 1.92 6.78 4.01
CA PHE A 186 1.00 6.81 2.88
C PHE A 186 -0.45 6.73 3.37
N LEU A 187 -1.29 7.65 2.89
CA LEU A 187 -2.70 7.75 3.29
C LEU A 187 -3.65 7.23 2.21
N GLY A 188 -3.23 7.21 0.97
CA GLY A 188 -4.04 6.72 -0.15
C GLY A 188 -4.05 7.64 -1.36
N ARG A 189 -4.69 7.19 -2.43
CA ARG A 189 -4.92 7.98 -3.63
C ARG A 189 -5.98 9.05 -3.36
N LYS A 190 -5.85 10.21 -4.04
CA LYS A 190 -6.85 11.29 -4.03
C LYS A 190 -8.27 10.76 -4.25
N ASP A 191 -8.40 9.81 -5.17
CA ASP A 191 -9.68 9.23 -5.57
C ASP A 191 -10.21 8.17 -4.59
N ASP A 192 -9.34 7.59 -3.76
CA ASP A 192 -9.70 6.57 -2.77
C ASP A 192 -9.96 7.20 -1.39
N ILE A 193 -9.49 8.43 -1.14
CA ILE A 193 -9.74 9.14 0.12
C ILE A 193 -11.24 9.37 0.30
N ILE A 194 -11.76 8.90 1.43
CA ILE A 194 -13.17 9.01 1.77
C ILE A 194 -13.42 10.39 2.38
N LYS A 195 -14.20 11.21 1.69
CA LYS A 195 -14.65 12.52 2.21
C LYS A 195 -15.89 12.33 3.08
N SER A 196 -15.69 12.05 4.38
CA SER A 196 -16.75 11.78 5.34
C SER A 196 -16.96 12.97 6.26
N PHE A 197 -18.13 13.61 6.19
CA PHE A 197 -18.51 14.76 7.05
C PHE A 197 -17.48 15.88 7.10
N GLY A 198 -16.86 16.22 5.96
CA GLY A 198 -15.82 17.25 5.87
C GLY A 198 -14.41 16.78 6.23
N TYR A 199 -14.26 15.58 6.74
CA TYR A 199 -12.94 14.98 7.01
C TYR A 199 -12.49 14.13 5.83
N ARG A 200 -11.17 14.08 5.64
CA ARG A 200 -10.53 13.14 4.72
C ARG A 200 -10.13 11.91 5.50
N VAL A 201 -10.66 10.76 5.14
CA VAL A 201 -10.37 9.49 5.82
C VAL A 201 -9.61 8.57 4.86
N SER A 202 -8.45 8.15 5.31
CA SER A 202 -7.65 7.16 4.58
C SER A 202 -8.27 5.77 4.73
N PRO A 203 -8.69 5.11 3.63
CA PRO A 203 -9.14 3.73 3.70
C PRO A 203 -8.03 2.79 4.21
N TYR A 204 -6.78 3.06 3.87
CA TYR A 204 -5.63 2.24 4.32
C TYR A 204 -5.41 2.30 5.83
N GLU A 205 -5.63 3.46 6.46
CA GLU A 205 -5.52 3.61 7.91
C GLU A 205 -6.60 2.77 8.63
N VAL A 206 -7.83 2.82 8.12
CA VAL A 206 -8.95 2.03 8.66
C VAL A 206 -8.70 0.53 8.45
N GLU A 207 -8.31 0.13 7.25
CA GLU A 207 -7.99 -1.25 6.91
C GLU A 207 -6.86 -1.80 7.76
N ARG A 208 -5.81 -1.02 8.01
CA ARG A 208 -4.68 -1.44 8.85
C ARG A 208 -5.13 -1.74 10.27
N VAL A 209 -5.96 -0.88 10.84
CA VAL A 209 -6.50 -1.11 12.19
C VAL A 209 -7.38 -2.35 12.22
N LEU A 210 -8.33 -2.49 11.29
CA LEU A 210 -9.20 -3.67 11.28
C LEU A 210 -8.42 -4.98 11.03
N LYS A 211 -7.38 -4.95 10.20
CA LYS A 211 -6.50 -6.10 9.96
C LYS A 211 -5.63 -6.49 11.17
N SER A 212 -5.47 -5.63 12.15
CA SER A 212 -4.81 -6.00 13.41
C SER A 212 -5.71 -6.84 14.34
N HIS A 213 -7.00 -6.96 14.04
CA HIS A 213 -7.90 -7.87 14.76
C HIS A 213 -7.62 -9.33 14.36
N PRO A 214 -7.40 -10.25 15.32
CA PRO A 214 -6.95 -11.62 15.03
C PRO A 214 -7.92 -12.44 14.16
N ALA A 215 -9.21 -12.08 14.15
CA ALA A 215 -10.22 -12.76 13.33
C ALA A 215 -10.32 -12.22 11.90
N VAL A 216 -9.52 -11.21 11.48
CA VAL A 216 -9.60 -10.59 10.17
C VAL A 216 -8.48 -11.08 9.26
N ALA A 217 -8.85 -11.71 8.15
CA ALA A 217 -7.90 -12.14 7.11
C ALA A 217 -7.59 -11.04 6.10
N ASP A 218 -8.61 -10.29 5.67
CA ASP A 218 -8.43 -9.14 4.77
C ASP A 218 -9.55 -8.12 4.98
N CYS A 219 -9.30 -6.88 4.56
CA CYS A 219 -10.25 -5.78 4.73
C CYS A 219 -10.13 -4.80 3.57
N ALA A 220 -11.27 -4.30 3.12
CA ALA A 220 -11.36 -3.20 2.17
C ALA A 220 -12.30 -2.13 2.71
N CYS A 221 -11.87 -0.87 2.70
CA CYS A 221 -12.65 0.25 3.18
C CYS A 221 -13.04 1.17 2.02
N ILE A 222 -14.31 1.57 1.98
CA ILE A 222 -14.83 2.50 0.97
C ILE A 222 -15.74 3.56 1.62
N GLY A 223 -15.98 4.63 0.89
CA GLY A 223 -17.05 5.57 1.21
C GLY A 223 -18.36 5.14 0.55
N GLU A 224 -19.39 4.92 1.34
CA GLU A 224 -20.74 4.67 0.81
C GLU A 224 -21.64 5.86 0.99
N ASP A 225 -22.42 6.17 -0.05
CA ASP A 225 -23.39 7.27 -0.04
C ASP A 225 -24.53 6.99 0.96
N ALA A 226 -24.64 7.86 1.93
CA ALA A 226 -25.72 7.84 2.92
C ALA A 226 -26.83 8.85 2.62
N GLY A 227 -26.78 9.51 1.46
CA GLY A 227 -27.68 10.59 1.06
C GLY A 227 -27.26 11.95 1.59
N ALA A 228 -27.81 13.02 0.99
CA ALA A 228 -27.50 14.41 1.32
C ALA A 228 -25.97 14.72 1.22
N ASP A 229 -25.33 14.25 0.16
CA ASP A 229 -23.89 14.43 -0.14
C ASP A 229 -22.95 13.97 0.98
N ARG A 230 -23.37 12.95 1.76
CA ARG A 230 -22.60 12.40 2.87
C ARG A 230 -22.11 11.01 2.56
N LEU A 231 -20.77 10.81 2.65
CA LEU A 231 -20.18 9.49 2.60
C LEU A 231 -19.95 8.97 4.02
N LEU A 232 -20.34 7.73 4.26
CA LEU A 232 -20.01 6.98 5.46
C LEU A 232 -18.79 6.12 5.20
N VAL A 233 -17.89 6.06 6.16
CA VAL A 233 -16.77 5.10 6.16
C VAL A 233 -17.35 3.72 6.42
N VAL A 234 -17.20 2.80 5.47
CA VAL A 234 -17.71 1.43 5.53
C VAL A 234 -16.58 0.46 5.24
N ALA A 235 -16.50 -0.61 6.02
CA ALA A 235 -15.50 -1.65 5.83
C ALA A 235 -16.14 -2.97 5.41
N TYR A 236 -15.49 -3.64 4.48
CA TYR A 236 -15.78 -5.01 4.07
C TYR A 236 -14.67 -5.90 4.59
N VAL A 237 -15.00 -6.95 5.32
CA VAL A 237 -14.04 -7.79 6.03
C VAL A 237 -14.19 -9.25 5.61
N ILE A 238 -13.06 -9.87 5.27
CA ILE A 238 -12.96 -11.32 5.11
C ILE A 238 -12.45 -11.89 6.43
N PRO A 239 -13.22 -12.70 7.14
CA PRO A 239 -12.76 -13.35 8.37
C PRO A 239 -11.65 -14.37 8.12
N GLN A 240 -10.82 -14.62 9.12
CA GLN A 240 -9.89 -15.76 9.11
C GLN A 240 -10.67 -17.08 9.01
N PRO A 241 -10.15 -18.09 8.31
CA PRO A 241 -10.77 -19.40 8.24
C PRO A 241 -11.02 -19.97 9.64
N GLY A 242 -12.28 -20.31 9.92
CA GLY A 242 -12.71 -20.85 11.21
C GLY A 242 -12.88 -19.81 12.33
N ALA A 243 -12.62 -18.55 12.10
CA ALA A 243 -12.90 -17.50 13.08
C ALA A 243 -14.39 -17.13 13.08
N SER A 244 -14.92 -16.91 14.28
CA SER A 244 -16.26 -16.34 14.48
C SER A 244 -16.10 -14.91 14.96
N VAL A 245 -16.54 -13.96 14.15
CA VAL A 245 -16.54 -12.52 14.46
C VAL A 245 -17.77 -11.89 13.84
N THR A 246 -18.40 -10.97 14.56
CA THR A 246 -19.57 -10.24 14.09
C THR A 246 -19.17 -8.87 13.53
N ALA A 247 -20.04 -8.32 12.70
CA ALA A 247 -19.90 -6.96 12.19
C ALA A 247 -19.82 -5.92 13.32
N ASP A 248 -20.67 -6.08 14.34
CA ASP A 248 -20.74 -5.17 15.48
C ASP A 248 -19.46 -5.19 16.33
N GLU A 249 -18.85 -6.35 16.54
CA GLU A 249 -17.55 -6.47 17.21
C GLU A 249 -16.47 -5.72 16.46
N LEU A 250 -16.43 -5.81 15.14
CA LEU A 250 -15.45 -5.10 14.30
C LEU A 250 -15.70 -3.58 14.25
N VAL A 251 -16.95 -3.14 14.28
CA VAL A 251 -17.29 -1.72 14.44
C VAL A 251 -16.83 -1.20 15.80
N ALA A 252 -17.05 -1.96 16.87
CA ALA A 252 -16.60 -1.60 18.23
C ALA A 252 -15.07 -1.52 18.29
N PHE A 253 -14.39 -2.51 17.73
CA PHE A 253 -12.93 -2.52 17.63
C PHE A 253 -12.39 -1.29 16.87
N GLY A 254 -13.01 -0.97 15.73
CA GLY A 254 -12.65 0.23 14.97
C GLY A 254 -12.83 1.52 15.78
N ARG A 255 -13.90 1.63 16.57
CA ARG A 255 -14.16 2.80 17.45
C ARG A 255 -13.16 2.93 18.58
N GLU A 256 -12.65 1.84 19.10
CA GLU A 256 -11.65 1.84 20.16
C GLU A 256 -10.27 2.28 19.67
N HIS A 257 -9.90 1.93 18.43
CA HIS A 257 -8.55 2.11 17.91
C HIS A 257 -8.39 3.24 16.88
N LEU A 258 -9.48 3.88 16.48
CA LEU A 258 -9.51 4.99 15.53
C LEU A 258 -10.21 6.22 16.12
N ALA A 259 -9.82 7.39 15.64
CA ALA A 259 -10.59 8.60 15.91
C ALA A 259 -12.03 8.42 15.41
N SER A 260 -13.02 8.98 16.13
CA SER A 260 -14.44 8.75 15.91
C SER A 260 -14.92 9.04 14.47
N TYR A 261 -14.30 10.00 13.80
CA TYR A 261 -14.62 10.36 12.41
C TYR A 261 -13.99 9.38 11.39
N LYS A 262 -12.97 8.61 11.77
CA LYS A 262 -12.32 7.58 10.94
C LYS A 262 -12.95 6.20 11.14
N ALA A 263 -13.52 5.94 12.30
CA ALA A 263 -14.07 4.65 12.64
C ALA A 263 -15.21 4.27 11.67
N PRO A 264 -15.23 3.03 11.16
CA PRO A 264 -16.27 2.57 10.25
C PRO A 264 -17.63 2.65 10.91
N LYS A 265 -18.62 3.14 10.16
CA LYS A 265 -20.00 3.24 10.63
C LYS A 265 -20.77 1.93 10.43
N ALA A 266 -20.31 1.12 9.50
CA ALA A 266 -20.78 -0.24 9.26
C ALA A 266 -19.63 -1.14 8.83
N VAL A 267 -19.76 -2.42 9.15
CA VAL A 267 -18.87 -3.49 8.66
C VAL A 267 -19.75 -4.55 8.00
N TYR A 268 -19.35 -5.04 6.84
CA TYR A 268 -19.98 -6.16 6.16
C TYR A 268 -18.99 -7.30 6.00
N LEU A 269 -19.43 -8.52 6.30
CA LEU A 269 -18.61 -9.70 6.08
C LEU A 269 -18.67 -10.09 4.61
N ALA A 270 -17.50 -10.35 4.03
CA ALA A 270 -17.31 -10.74 2.64
C ALA A 270 -16.54 -12.05 2.56
N THR A 271 -16.65 -12.74 1.44
CA THR A 271 -15.91 -13.99 1.17
C THR A 271 -14.72 -13.75 0.26
N ASP A 272 -14.75 -12.71 -0.59
CA ASP A 272 -13.68 -12.30 -1.50
C ASP A 272 -13.86 -10.85 -1.93
N PHE A 273 -12.80 -10.29 -2.52
CA PHE A 273 -12.81 -8.95 -3.10
C PHE A 273 -12.49 -8.98 -4.60
N PRO A 274 -13.10 -8.09 -5.39
CA PRO A 274 -12.66 -7.88 -6.77
C PRO A 274 -11.19 -7.41 -6.77
N ARG A 275 -10.35 -8.08 -7.58
CA ARG A 275 -8.91 -7.81 -7.65
C ARG A 275 -8.42 -7.64 -9.08
N THR A 276 -7.36 -6.87 -9.24
CA THR A 276 -6.59 -6.84 -10.48
C THR A 276 -5.88 -8.18 -10.71
N LYS A 277 -5.35 -8.38 -11.92
CA LYS A 277 -4.50 -9.55 -12.24
C LYS A 277 -3.29 -9.70 -11.31
N ASN A 278 -2.83 -8.61 -10.71
CA ASN A 278 -1.70 -8.58 -9.78
C ASN A 278 -2.13 -8.73 -8.30
N GLY A 279 -3.43 -8.96 -8.03
CA GLY A 279 -3.96 -9.18 -6.68
C GLY A 279 -4.45 -7.93 -5.93
N LYS A 280 -4.24 -6.72 -6.46
CA LYS A 280 -4.67 -5.46 -5.82
C LYS A 280 -6.20 -5.35 -5.77
N ILE A 281 -6.75 -4.98 -4.62
CA ILE A 281 -8.19 -4.78 -4.43
C ILE A 281 -8.70 -3.62 -5.31
N LEU A 282 -9.74 -3.89 -6.07
CA LEU A 282 -10.46 -2.92 -6.89
C LEU A 282 -11.62 -2.31 -6.08
N ARG A 283 -11.31 -1.32 -5.22
CA ARG A 283 -12.32 -0.71 -4.32
C ARG A 283 -13.53 -0.18 -5.05
N ARG A 284 -13.35 0.40 -6.25
CA ARG A 284 -14.44 0.92 -7.10
C ARG A 284 -15.40 -0.15 -7.61
N SER A 285 -15.00 -1.42 -7.55
CA SER A 285 -15.81 -2.57 -7.97
C SER A 285 -16.46 -3.29 -6.78
N ILE A 286 -16.29 -2.82 -5.56
CA ILE A 286 -17.00 -3.31 -4.38
C ILE A 286 -18.42 -2.75 -4.44
N THR A 287 -19.41 -3.64 -4.38
CA THR A 287 -20.85 -3.25 -4.42
C THR A 287 -21.26 -2.69 -3.08
N PRO A 288 -21.73 -1.43 -3.01
CA PRO A 288 -22.20 -0.82 -1.78
C PRO A 288 -23.42 -1.54 -1.18
N GLN A 289 -23.43 -1.76 0.14
CA GLN A 289 -24.52 -2.45 0.83
C GLN A 289 -25.56 -1.48 1.42
N ILE A 290 -25.15 -0.27 1.82
CA ILE A 290 -26.08 0.76 2.33
C ILE A 290 -27.07 1.19 1.25
N ALA A 291 -26.63 1.30 0.00
CA ALA A 291 -27.48 1.66 -1.12
C ALA A 291 -28.54 0.58 -1.45
N SER A 292 -28.17 -0.70 -1.32
CA SER A 292 -29.10 -1.82 -1.57
C SER A 292 -30.18 -1.95 -0.50
N ALA A 293 -29.91 -1.58 0.75
CA ALA A 293 -30.88 -1.59 1.83
C ALA A 293 -31.96 -0.49 1.74
N ARG A 294 -31.75 0.54 0.87
CA ARG A 294 -32.73 1.62 0.64
C ARG A 294 -33.63 1.37 -0.58
N SER A 295 -33.31 0.36 -1.37
CA SER A 295 -34.07 -0.02 -2.58
C SER A 295 -35.10 -1.12 -2.34
N THR A 296 -35.21 -1.63 -1.12
CA THR A 296 -36.21 -2.58 -0.61
C THR A 296 -37.10 -1.89 0.42
#